data_8c9c927ed3ebcb123184fda3e0b776d0
#
_entry.id   8c9c927ed3ebcb123184fda3e0b776d0
#
_cell.length_a   1.000
_cell.length_b   1.000
_cell.length_c   1.000
_cell.angle_alpha   90.00
_cell.angle_beta   90.00
_cell.angle_gamma   90.00
#
_symmetry.space_group_name_H-M   'P 1'
#
loop_
_entity.id
_entity.type
_entity.pdbx_description
1 polymer ?
#
loop_
_entity_poly.entity_id
_entity_poly.type
_entity_poly.pdbx_seq_one_letter_code
_entity_poly.pdbx_strand_id
1 'polypeptide(L)'
;KTVVSEAAISSWYDYYREHGLVIAPEACQGEDLDLLAETCQSNLWDAGSYLKIKPEYDKMQKELLEKEDRKTGQYSDFWEARNYRHHADGIKCSWISVHGLNDWNVKPKNVYKIWQLVSKMPMKHHLFLHQGPHYNMNNFVSIDFTDLMNLWFVHELLGVENNAYNQWPTVMIQDNLQADKWHEEKDWSDELGQEKIYYPTDDHELYQDGNGKAKMSFTDVGGTEFKKSGISESDWQYKFI
;
A
#
# COMPACT_ATOMS: atom_id res chain seq x y z
N LYS A 1 -3.76 13.20 -20.83
CA LYS A 1 -4.40 12.04 -20.17
C LYS A 1 -3.97 12.00 -18.72
N THR A 2 -4.73 11.39 -17.87
CA THR A 2 -4.57 11.43 -16.41
C THR A 2 -4.72 10.05 -15.78
N VAL A 3 -4.26 9.90 -14.56
CA VAL A 3 -4.40 8.71 -13.71
C VAL A 3 -4.96 9.10 -12.36
N VAL A 4 -5.89 8.31 -11.87
CA VAL A 4 -6.29 8.28 -10.46
C VAL A 4 -5.97 6.89 -9.93
N SER A 5 -5.07 6.84 -8.97
CA SER A 5 -4.51 5.61 -8.41
C SER A 5 -5.05 5.42 -6.99
N GLU A 6 -5.91 4.44 -6.80
CA GLU A 6 -6.47 4.08 -5.50
C GLU A 6 -5.79 2.84 -4.94
N ALA A 7 -5.27 2.94 -3.73
CA ALA A 7 -4.72 1.82 -2.96
C ALA A 7 -3.82 0.88 -3.80
N ALA A 8 -2.99 1.47 -4.67
CA ALA A 8 -2.25 0.71 -5.67
C ALA A 8 -0.92 0.18 -5.16
N ILE A 9 -0.57 -1.02 -5.63
CA ILE A 9 0.73 -1.64 -5.41
C ILE A 9 1.76 -0.95 -6.29
N SER A 10 2.82 -0.40 -5.72
CA SER A 10 3.96 0.18 -6.44
C SER A 10 5.17 -0.77 -6.50
N SER A 11 5.22 -1.77 -5.62
CA SER A 11 6.19 -2.86 -5.63
C SER A 11 5.56 -4.13 -5.07
N TRP A 12 5.59 -5.20 -5.85
CA TRP A 12 5.08 -6.49 -5.41
C TRP A 12 5.92 -7.11 -4.30
N TYR A 13 7.22 -6.81 -4.24
CA TYR A 13 8.04 -7.20 -3.11
C TYR A 13 7.55 -6.57 -1.81
N ASP A 14 7.34 -5.25 -1.77
CA ASP A 14 6.85 -4.57 -0.57
C ASP A 14 5.40 -4.95 -0.20
N TYR A 15 4.69 -5.63 -1.08
CA TYR A 15 3.36 -6.16 -0.80
C TYR A 15 3.42 -7.49 -0.04
N TYR A 16 4.29 -8.42 -0.47
CA TYR A 16 4.41 -9.77 0.06
C TYR A 16 5.62 -10.00 0.97
N ARG A 17 6.52 -9.06 1.06
CA ARG A 17 7.75 -9.17 1.85
C ARG A 17 7.95 -7.93 2.71
N GLU A 18 8.50 -8.12 3.90
CA GLU A 18 8.90 -7.03 4.78
C GLU A 18 10.27 -7.36 5.36
N HIS A 19 11.31 -6.63 4.92
CA HIS A 19 12.70 -6.85 5.36
C HIS A 19 13.17 -8.31 5.26
N GLY A 20 12.76 -9.03 4.21
CA GLY A 20 13.07 -10.44 4.01
C GLY A 20 12.11 -11.43 4.69
N LEU A 21 11.16 -10.94 5.48
CA LEU A 21 10.09 -11.78 5.99
C LEU A 21 9.01 -11.99 4.92
N VAL A 22 8.52 -13.21 4.80
CA VAL A 22 7.36 -13.52 3.97
C VAL A 22 6.12 -13.15 4.74
N ILE A 23 5.35 -12.20 4.23
CA ILE A 23 4.09 -11.79 4.80
C ILE A 23 3.00 -12.52 4.03
N ALA A 24 2.34 -13.46 4.69
CA ALA A 24 1.30 -14.29 4.12
C ALA A 24 -0.02 -14.04 4.86
N PRO A 25 -0.69 -12.89 4.62
CA PRO A 25 -1.98 -12.64 5.23
C PRO A 25 -2.99 -13.61 4.62
N GLU A 26 -3.68 -14.36 5.47
CA GLU A 26 -4.82 -15.18 5.05
C GLU A 26 -5.89 -14.30 4.38
N ALA A 27 -6.70 -14.86 3.54
CA ALA A 27 -7.89 -14.29 2.93
C ALA A 27 -7.67 -13.59 1.57
N CYS A 28 -8.15 -12.37 1.39
CA CYS A 28 -8.33 -11.77 0.05
C CYS A 28 -7.04 -11.42 -0.71
N GLN A 29 -5.88 -11.41 -0.05
CA GLN A 29 -4.60 -11.13 -0.72
C GLN A 29 -3.89 -12.41 -1.23
N GLY A 30 -4.40 -13.58 -0.86
CA GLY A 30 -3.67 -14.83 -1.02
C GLY A 30 -2.42 -14.90 -0.12
N GLU A 31 -1.83 -16.06 -0.04
CA GLU A 31 -0.63 -16.28 0.79
C GLU A 31 0.64 -15.79 0.14
N ASP A 32 0.67 -15.66 -1.20
CA ASP A 32 1.78 -15.09 -1.97
C ASP A 32 1.33 -14.78 -3.40
N LEU A 33 2.26 -14.33 -4.25
CA LEU A 33 1.99 -13.88 -5.61
C LEU A 33 1.43 -15.00 -6.51
N ASP A 34 1.88 -16.23 -6.35
CA ASP A 34 1.35 -17.38 -7.09
C ASP A 34 -0.12 -17.63 -6.80
N LEU A 35 -0.55 -17.51 -5.54
CA LEU A 35 -1.93 -17.70 -5.12
C LEU A 35 -2.84 -16.56 -5.57
N LEU A 36 -2.34 -15.31 -5.54
CA LEU A 36 -3.06 -14.20 -6.12
C LEU A 36 -3.22 -14.38 -7.64
N ALA A 37 -2.17 -14.82 -8.32
CA ALA A 37 -2.22 -15.12 -9.76
C ALA A 37 -3.21 -16.25 -10.06
N GLU A 38 -3.30 -17.27 -9.22
CA GLU A 38 -4.32 -18.31 -9.33
C GLU A 38 -5.73 -17.74 -9.26
N THR A 39 -5.98 -16.91 -8.25
CA THR A 39 -7.29 -16.28 -8.06
C THR A 39 -7.68 -15.37 -9.21
N CYS A 40 -6.74 -14.57 -9.73
CA CYS A 40 -7.05 -13.51 -10.70
C CYS A 40 -6.91 -13.96 -12.16
N GLN A 41 -6.09 -14.94 -12.47
CA GLN A 41 -5.68 -15.25 -13.83
C GLN A 41 -6.06 -16.67 -14.31
N SER A 42 -6.39 -17.58 -13.41
CA SER A 42 -6.72 -18.96 -13.77
C SER A 42 -8.05 -19.10 -14.51
N ASN A 43 -8.98 -18.16 -14.29
CA ASN A 43 -10.34 -18.25 -14.82
C ASN A 43 -11.06 -19.54 -14.42
N LEU A 44 -10.84 -20.02 -13.20
CA LEU A 44 -11.35 -21.32 -12.71
C LEU A 44 -12.88 -21.41 -12.68
N TRP A 45 -13.58 -20.26 -12.65
CA TRP A 45 -15.06 -20.21 -12.73
C TRP A 45 -15.61 -20.55 -14.11
N ASP A 46 -14.77 -20.55 -15.17
CA ASP A 46 -15.12 -21.01 -16.51
C ASP A 46 -14.16 -22.11 -16.95
N ALA A 47 -14.57 -23.36 -16.70
CA ALA A 47 -13.76 -24.54 -17.01
C ALA A 47 -13.33 -24.61 -18.49
N GLY A 48 -14.17 -24.15 -19.42
CA GLY A 48 -13.86 -24.17 -20.84
C GLY A 48 -12.73 -23.17 -21.20
N SER A 49 -12.75 -22.00 -20.63
CA SER A 49 -11.68 -21.00 -20.78
C SER A 49 -10.41 -21.41 -20.06
N TYR A 50 -10.53 -21.94 -18.83
CA TYR A 50 -9.38 -22.43 -18.07
C TYR A 50 -8.61 -23.52 -18.84
N LEU A 51 -9.30 -24.49 -19.40
CA LEU A 51 -8.65 -25.58 -20.16
C LEU A 51 -7.88 -25.08 -21.38
N LYS A 52 -8.30 -23.99 -22.00
CA LYS A 52 -7.59 -23.37 -23.14
C LYS A 52 -6.26 -22.74 -22.72
N ILE A 53 -6.21 -22.10 -21.54
CA ILE A 53 -5.01 -21.39 -21.06
C ILE A 53 -4.13 -22.28 -20.18
N LYS A 54 -4.62 -23.42 -19.75
CA LYS A 54 -3.98 -24.28 -18.73
C LYS A 54 -2.50 -24.57 -18.99
N PRO A 55 -2.03 -24.91 -20.19
CA PRO A 55 -0.62 -25.19 -20.39
C PRO A 55 0.30 -24.00 -20.12
N GLU A 56 -0.09 -22.81 -20.56
CA GLU A 56 0.66 -21.57 -20.30
C GLU A 56 0.53 -21.13 -18.83
N TYR A 57 -0.66 -21.32 -18.27
CA TYR A 57 -0.92 -21.03 -16.87
C TYR A 57 -0.09 -21.92 -15.93
N ASP A 58 -0.05 -23.23 -16.14
CA ASP A 58 0.76 -24.16 -15.33
C ASP A 58 2.25 -23.80 -15.38
N LYS A 59 2.74 -23.39 -16.56
CA LYS A 59 4.12 -22.93 -16.73
C LYS A 59 4.38 -21.65 -15.92
N MET A 60 3.48 -20.68 -16.00
CA MET A 60 3.58 -19.43 -15.26
C MET A 60 3.56 -19.69 -13.75
N GLN A 61 2.65 -20.52 -13.26
CA GLN A 61 2.55 -20.86 -11.84
C GLN A 61 3.83 -21.51 -11.30
N LYS A 62 4.40 -22.44 -12.07
CA LYS A 62 5.68 -23.04 -11.70
C LYS A 62 6.80 -21.99 -11.61
N GLU A 63 6.87 -21.08 -12.56
CA GLU A 63 7.85 -20.00 -12.57
C GLU A 63 7.66 -19.06 -11.37
N LEU A 64 6.44 -18.69 -11.00
CA LEU A 64 6.13 -17.88 -9.83
C LEU A 64 6.63 -18.56 -8.56
N LEU A 65 6.23 -19.82 -8.31
CA LEU A 65 6.62 -20.61 -7.15
C LEU A 65 8.15 -20.73 -6.99
N GLU A 66 8.88 -20.88 -8.09
CA GLU A 66 10.33 -21.00 -8.05
C GLU A 66 11.01 -19.65 -7.74
N LYS A 67 10.49 -18.54 -8.31
CA LYS A 67 11.17 -17.23 -8.30
C LYS A 67 10.76 -16.31 -7.16
N GLU A 68 9.57 -16.48 -6.60
CA GLU A 68 9.10 -15.65 -5.48
C GLU A 68 9.88 -15.91 -4.17
N ASP A 69 10.56 -17.05 -4.08
CA ASP A 69 11.44 -17.45 -2.98
C ASP A 69 10.82 -17.26 -1.58
N ARG A 70 9.82 -18.07 -1.26
CA ARG A 70 9.23 -18.10 0.08
C ARG A 70 10.22 -18.52 1.16
N LYS A 71 11.29 -19.20 0.79
CA LYS A 71 12.23 -19.78 1.75
C LYS A 71 13.15 -18.74 2.37
N THR A 72 13.66 -17.83 1.57
CA THR A 72 14.60 -16.80 2.05
C THR A 72 13.99 -15.41 2.12
N GLY A 73 12.90 -15.15 1.36
CA GLY A 73 12.27 -13.85 1.26
C GLY A 73 13.15 -12.75 0.67
N GLN A 74 14.26 -13.10 0.02
CA GLN A 74 15.22 -12.13 -0.48
C GLN A 74 14.71 -11.39 -1.73
N TYR A 75 15.15 -10.14 -1.85
CA TYR A 75 14.96 -9.36 -3.06
C TYR A 75 15.82 -9.91 -4.20
N SER A 76 15.25 -10.04 -5.39
CA SER A 76 15.89 -10.63 -6.56
C SER A 76 15.47 -9.91 -7.84
N ASP A 77 16.07 -10.26 -8.99
CA ASP A 77 15.68 -9.74 -10.30
C ASP A 77 14.20 -10.00 -10.63
N PHE A 78 13.63 -11.06 -10.09
CA PHE A 78 12.20 -11.35 -10.21
C PHE A 78 11.34 -10.26 -9.56
N TRP A 79 11.69 -9.81 -8.36
CA TRP A 79 11.01 -8.72 -7.65
C TRP A 79 11.37 -7.36 -8.21
N GLU A 80 12.63 -7.19 -8.66
CA GLU A 80 13.09 -5.97 -9.34
C GLU A 80 12.21 -5.66 -10.57
N ALA A 81 11.96 -6.64 -11.43
CA ALA A 81 11.09 -6.52 -12.60
C ALA A 81 9.62 -6.17 -12.26
N ARG A 82 9.23 -6.28 -10.99
CA ARG A 82 7.90 -5.98 -10.44
C ARG A 82 7.88 -4.79 -9.49
N ASN A 83 8.93 -3.98 -9.54
CA ASN A 83 9.04 -2.72 -8.82
C ASN A 83 8.84 -1.55 -9.80
N TYR A 84 7.60 -1.11 -9.92
CA TYR A 84 7.22 -0.08 -10.89
C TYR A 84 7.78 1.31 -10.58
N ARG A 85 8.30 1.52 -9.38
CA ARG A 85 8.94 2.77 -8.95
C ARG A 85 10.16 3.12 -9.82
N HIS A 86 10.87 2.12 -10.31
CA HIS A 86 12.05 2.30 -11.18
C HIS A 86 11.70 2.85 -12.57
N HIS A 87 10.41 2.88 -12.90
CA HIS A 87 9.91 3.43 -14.16
C HIS A 87 9.05 4.70 -13.94
N ALA A 88 9.09 5.28 -12.75
CA ALA A 88 8.29 6.45 -12.41
C ALA A 88 8.63 7.67 -13.29
N ASP A 89 9.86 7.83 -13.73
CA ASP A 89 10.32 8.86 -14.66
C ASP A 89 9.57 8.85 -16.03
N GLY A 90 8.98 7.70 -16.37
CA GLY A 90 8.09 7.54 -17.53
C GLY A 90 6.70 8.16 -17.36
N ILE A 91 6.30 8.54 -16.15
CA ILE A 91 4.99 9.15 -15.88
C ILE A 91 4.95 10.57 -16.46
N LYS A 92 4.04 10.81 -17.40
CA LYS A 92 3.88 12.12 -18.08
C LYS A 92 2.48 12.72 -17.90
N CYS A 93 1.59 11.98 -17.29
CA CYS A 93 0.21 12.40 -17.07
C CYS A 93 0.03 13.00 -15.67
N SER A 94 -0.99 13.84 -15.52
CA SER A 94 -1.43 14.29 -14.20
C SER A 94 -1.85 13.11 -13.33
N TRP A 95 -1.68 13.24 -12.02
CA TRP A 95 -1.76 12.11 -11.11
C TRP A 95 -2.52 12.45 -9.81
N ILE A 96 -3.51 11.65 -9.46
CA ILE A 96 -4.09 11.64 -8.13
C ILE A 96 -3.80 10.29 -7.47
N SER A 97 -3.24 10.31 -6.25
CA SER A 97 -3.14 9.14 -5.38
C SER A 97 -4.19 9.23 -4.28
N VAL A 98 -4.86 8.12 -3.99
CA VAL A 98 -5.74 7.97 -2.82
C VAL A 98 -5.36 6.70 -2.09
N HIS A 99 -5.19 6.78 -0.75
CA HIS A 99 -4.77 5.62 0.03
C HIS A 99 -5.25 5.67 1.48
N GLY A 100 -5.56 4.50 2.03
CA GLY A 100 -5.90 4.33 3.44
C GLY A 100 -4.66 4.20 4.31
N LEU A 101 -4.54 5.01 5.37
CA LEU A 101 -3.43 4.90 6.33
C LEU A 101 -3.53 3.63 7.19
N ASN A 102 -4.72 3.05 7.30
CA ASN A 102 -4.97 1.75 7.94
C ASN A 102 -5.17 0.62 6.91
N ASP A 103 -4.65 0.79 5.70
CA ASP A 103 -4.67 -0.25 4.69
C ASP A 103 -3.60 -1.32 4.97
N TRP A 104 -4.00 -2.38 5.63
CA TRP A 104 -3.14 -3.52 5.91
C TRP A 104 -3.02 -4.48 4.70
N ASN A 105 -3.88 -4.34 3.69
CA ASN A 105 -3.78 -5.06 2.43
C ASN A 105 -2.65 -4.48 1.57
N VAL A 106 -2.88 -3.34 0.95
CA VAL A 106 -1.81 -2.61 0.26
C VAL A 106 -1.23 -1.58 1.24
N LYS A 107 -0.21 -1.98 1.96
CA LYS A 107 0.38 -1.17 3.02
C LYS A 107 0.74 0.24 2.55
N PRO A 108 0.54 1.29 3.38
CA PRO A 108 0.85 2.69 3.06
C PRO A 108 2.26 2.93 2.53
N LYS A 109 3.21 2.05 2.84
CA LYS A 109 4.56 2.03 2.25
C LYS A 109 4.55 2.07 0.71
N ASN A 110 3.56 1.43 0.08
CA ASN A 110 3.46 1.44 -1.39
C ASN A 110 3.16 2.83 -1.94
N VAL A 111 2.16 3.53 -1.40
CA VAL A 111 1.84 4.89 -1.84
C VAL A 111 2.91 5.88 -1.39
N TYR A 112 3.46 5.73 -0.18
CA TYR A 112 4.54 6.60 0.29
C TYR A 112 5.73 6.60 -0.67
N LYS A 113 6.23 5.42 -1.01
CA LYS A 113 7.40 5.27 -1.88
C LYS A 113 7.19 5.81 -3.31
N ILE A 114 6.02 5.59 -3.91
CA ILE A 114 5.74 6.16 -5.23
C ILE A 114 5.52 7.67 -5.15
N TRP A 115 4.90 8.18 -4.07
CA TRP A 115 4.69 9.60 -3.84
C TRP A 115 6.02 10.37 -3.77
N GLN A 116 7.04 9.84 -3.10
CA GLN A 116 8.39 10.43 -3.04
C GLN A 116 9.00 10.67 -4.43
N LEU A 117 8.53 9.98 -5.45
CA LEU A 117 8.95 10.16 -6.83
C LEU A 117 8.02 11.12 -7.57
N VAL A 118 6.71 10.89 -7.49
CA VAL A 118 5.68 11.65 -8.20
C VAL A 118 5.64 13.11 -7.75
N SER A 119 5.79 13.40 -6.46
CA SER A 119 5.76 14.77 -5.90
C SER A 119 6.87 15.68 -6.44
N LYS A 120 7.94 15.10 -6.96
CA LYS A 120 9.08 15.84 -7.55
C LYS A 120 8.95 16.08 -9.05
N MET A 121 7.88 15.57 -9.66
CA MET A 121 7.68 15.68 -11.11
C MET A 121 6.92 16.94 -11.48
N PRO A 122 7.10 17.45 -12.72
CA PRO A 122 6.51 18.73 -13.15
C PRO A 122 5.00 18.67 -13.43
N MET A 123 4.43 17.46 -13.59
CA MET A 123 3.00 17.34 -13.86
C MET A 123 2.16 17.63 -12.60
N LYS A 124 0.90 17.98 -12.79
CA LYS A 124 -0.01 18.19 -11.68
C LYS A 124 -0.28 16.88 -10.93
N HIS A 125 -0.18 16.93 -9.61
CA HIS A 125 -0.38 15.77 -8.74
C HIS A 125 -1.07 16.15 -7.43
N HIS A 126 -1.85 15.21 -6.88
CA HIS A 126 -2.50 15.32 -5.58
C HIS A 126 -2.42 13.98 -4.84
N LEU A 127 -2.42 14.06 -3.52
CA LEU A 127 -2.47 12.91 -2.62
C LEU A 127 -3.59 13.08 -1.59
N PHE A 128 -4.43 12.08 -1.47
CA PHE A 128 -5.48 11.99 -0.45
C PHE A 128 -5.21 10.78 0.43
N LEU A 129 -5.00 11.02 1.73
CA LEU A 129 -4.76 10.00 2.73
C LEU A 129 -5.93 9.94 3.70
N HIS A 130 -6.62 8.83 3.74
CA HIS A 130 -7.76 8.61 4.63
C HIS A 130 -7.43 7.63 5.76
N GLN A 131 -8.20 7.65 6.82
CA GLN A 131 -8.00 6.77 7.98
C GLN A 131 -8.62 5.38 7.82
N GLY A 132 -9.29 5.11 6.70
CA GLY A 132 -9.89 3.81 6.42
C GLY A 132 -8.88 2.74 5.99
N PRO A 133 -9.33 1.49 5.91
CA PRO A 133 -8.58 0.40 5.30
C PRO A 133 -8.59 0.48 3.76
N HIS A 134 -8.57 -0.66 3.08
CA HIS A 134 -8.60 -0.78 1.62
C HIS A 134 -9.97 -0.42 1.04
N TYR A 135 -10.26 0.89 0.90
CA TYR A 135 -11.54 1.41 0.43
C TYR A 135 -11.42 2.10 -0.94
N ASN A 136 -12.56 2.15 -1.63
CA ASN A 136 -12.75 3.02 -2.78
C ASN A 136 -13.04 4.46 -2.33
N MET A 137 -12.71 5.43 -3.16
CA MET A 137 -12.89 6.86 -2.87
C MET A 137 -14.33 7.27 -2.53
N ASN A 138 -15.33 6.65 -3.13
CA ASN A 138 -16.73 6.97 -2.90
C ASN A 138 -17.25 6.61 -1.51
N ASN A 139 -16.44 6.00 -0.66
CA ASN A 139 -16.80 5.63 0.71
C ASN A 139 -16.52 6.73 1.75
N PHE A 140 -16.06 7.92 1.33
CA PHE A 140 -15.74 8.99 2.26
C PHE A 140 -16.93 9.90 2.57
N VAL A 141 -17.12 10.19 3.85
CA VAL A 141 -18.28 10.93 4.36
C VAL A 141 -18.16 12.45 4.12
N SER A 142 -16.96 12.98 3.98
CA SER A 142 -16.70 14.44 4.04
C SER A 142 -16.11 15.03 2.76
N ILE A 143 -15.72 14.21 1.81
CA ILE A 143 -15.28 14.65 0.49
C ILE A 143 -16.15 13.94 -0.56
N ASP A 144 -16.83 14.73 -1.39
CA ASP A 144 -17.52 14.20 -2.56
C ASP A 144 -16.50 13.90 -3.67
N PHE A 145 -15.99 12.67 -3.66
CA PHE A 145 -15.06 12.23 -4.70
C PHE A 145 -15.71 12.11 -6.07
N THR A 146 -17.02 11.97 -6.16
CA THR A 146 -17.71 11.96 -7.45
C THR A 146 -17.58 13.32 -8.12
N ASP A 147 -17.85 14.41 -7.39
CA ASP A 147 -17.68 15.76 -7.90
C ASP A 147 -16.21 16.09 -8.19
N LEU A 148 -15.29 15.69 -7.30
CA LEU A 148 -13.86 15.84 -7.53
C LEU A 148 -13.43 15.16 -8.84
N MET A 149 -13.82 13.90 -9.03
CA MET A 149 -13.49 13.12 -10.20
C MET A 149 -14.11 13.70 -11.48
N ASN A 150 -15.34 14.19 -11.40
CA ASN A 150 -15.99 14.87 -12.52
C ASN A 150 -15.21 16.12 -12.93
N LEU A 151 -14.85 16.99 -11.99
CA LEU A 151 -14.05 18.18 -12.27
C LEU A 151 -12.70 17.83 -12.88
N TRP A 152 -12.02 16.86 -12.28
CA TRP A 152 -10.70 16.40 -12.73
C TRP A 152 -10.74 15.83 -14.15
N PHE A 153 -11.61 14.86 -14.41
CA PHE A 153 -11.70 14.23 -15.73
C PHE A 153 -12.25 15.14 -16.82
N VAL A 154 -13.18 16.03 -16.50
CA VAL A 154 -13.69 17.03 -17.45
C VAL A 154 -12.56 17.99 -17.88
N HIS A 155 -11.72 18.39 -16.93
CA HIS A 155 -10.53 19.19 -17.27
C HIS A 155 -9.54 18.39 -18.12
N GLU A 156 -9.10 17.25 -17.62
CA GLU A 156 -8.01 16.46 -18.19
C GLU A 156 -8.34 15.79 -19.53
N LEU A 157 -9.57 15.34 -19.70
CA LEU A 157 -9.96 14.56 -20.88
C LEU A 157 -10.67 15.40 -21.94
N LEU A 158 -11.40 16.43 -21.52
CA LEU A 158 -12.20 17.27 -22.39
C LEU A 158 -11.60 18.67 -22.59
N GLY A 159 -10.58 19.06 -21.84
CA GLY A 159 -9.90 20.35 -21.91
C GLY A 159 -10.76 21.51 -21.42
N VAL A 160 -11.72 21.28 -20.54
CA VAL A 160 -12.57 22.34 -20.00
C VAL A 160 -11.84 23.07 -18.88
N GLU A 161 -11.75 24.39 -18.95
CA GLU A 161 -11.21 25.21 -17.87
C GLU A 161 -12.20 25.32 -16.71
N ASN A 162 -11.96 24.58 -15.63
CA ASN A 162 -12.89 24.45 -14.51
C ASN A 162 -12.22 24.50 -13.11
N ASN A 163 -11.02 25.06 -13.03
CA ASN A 163 -10.24 25.18 -11.79
C ASN A 163 -9.85 23.86 -11.09
N ALA A 164 -9.95 22.71 -11.77
CA ALA A 164 -9.67 21.39 -11.17
C ALA A 164 -8.28 21.32 -10.49
N TYR A 165 -7.27 21.99 -11.05
CA TYR A 165 -5.90 21.97 -10.53
C TYR A 165 -5.69 22.74 -9.23
N ASN A 166 -6.55 23.70 -8.93
CA ASN A 166 -6.36 24.60 -7.78
C ASN A 166 -7.44 24.44 -6.72
N GLN A 167 -8.41 23.56 -6.96
CA GLN A 167 -9.49 23.34 -6.01
C GLN A 167 -9.03 22.58 -4.76
N TRP A 168 -8.00 21.77 -4.90
CA TRP A 168 -7.49 20.91 -3.84
C TRP A 168 -6.01 21.20 -3.57
N PRO A 169 -5.56 21.14 -2.31
CA PRO A 169 -4.14 21.23 -1.98
C PRO A 169 -3.39 20.00 -2.51
N THR A 170 -2.08 20.07 -2.50
CA THR A 170 -1.23 18.97 -2.98
C THR A 170 -1.43 17.71 -2.17
N VAL A 171 -1.53 17.82 -0.85
CA VAL A 171 -1.77 16.69 0.07
C VAL A 171 -2.94 17.03 1.00
N MET A 172 -3.87 16.09 1.10
CA MET A 172 -5.01 16.11 2.03
C MET A 172 -4.97 14.89 2.92
N ILE A 173 -5.01 15.09 4.23
CA ILE A 173 -4.98 14.01 5.22
C ILE A 173 -6.22 14.10 6.09
N GLN A 174 -6.95 12.99 6.18
CA GLN A 174 -8.11 12.87 7.07
C GLN A 174 -7.64 12.81 8.53
N ASP A 175 -8.32 13.55 9.40
CA ASP A 175 -8.04 13.51 10.84
C ASP A 175 -8.38 12.12 11.41
N ASN A 176 -7.54 11.64 12.34
CA ASN A 176 -7.69 10.31 12.92
C ASN A 176 -8.74 10.21 14.05
N LEU A 177 -9.17 11.35 14.59
CA LEU A 177 -10.19 11.42 15.66
C LEU A 177 -11.53 11.93 15.14
N GLN A 178 -11.51 12.78 14.13
CA GLN A 178 -12.68 13.44 13.55
C GLN A 178 -12.77 13.13 12.05
N ALA A 179 -13.42 12.04 11.70
CA ALA A 179 -13.47 11.52 10.33
C ALA A 179 -14.06 12.49 9.28
N ASP A 180 -14.80 13.51 9.72
CA ASP A 180 -15.34 14.58 8.89
C ASP A 180 -14.34 15.74 8.69
N LYS A 181 -13.18 15.70 9.32
CA LYS A 181 -12.15 16.72 9.21
C LYS A 181 -10.99 16.23 8.34
N TRP A 182 -10.48 17.16 7.56
CA TRP A 182 -9.29 16.98 6.75
C TRP A 182 -8.37 18.18 6.95
N HIS A 183 -7.09 17.95 6.92
CA HIS A 183 -6.08 19.02 6.95
C HIS A 183 -5.21 18.96 5.70
N GLU A 184 -4.68 20.12 5.36
CA GLU A 184 -3.84 20.33 4.20
C GLU A 184 -2.39 20.24 4.60
N GLU A 185 -1.60 19.54 3.76
CA GLU A 185 -0.16 19.51 3.90
C GLU A 185 0.51 19.92 2.58
N LYS A 186 1.70 20.44 2.67
CA LYS A 186 2.47 20.85 1.48
C LYS A 186 3.05 19.65 0.75
N ASP A 187 3.39 18.63 1.49
CA ASP A 187 4.00 17.39 1.01
C ASP A 187 3.79 16.27 2.05
N TRP A 188 4.12 15.07 1.69
CA TRP A 188 4.24 13.93 2.59
C TRP A 188 5.65 13.34 2.44
N SER A 189 6.60 13.93 3.14
CA SER A 189 8.01 13.58 3.09
C SER A 189 8.63 13.48 4.48
N ASP A 190 9.75 12.80 4.57
CA ASP A 190 10.54 12.66 5.81
C ASP A 190 11.09 14.02 6.29
N GLU A 191 11.15 15.03 5.40
CA GLU A 191 11.67 16.37 5.72
C GLU A 191 10.72 17.21 6.58
N LEU A 192 9.43 16.83 6.68
CA LEU A 192 8.43 17.53 7.47
C LEU A 192 8.50 17.23 8.97
N GLY A 193 9.18 16.17 9.34
CA GLY A 193 9.32 15.72 10.72
C GLY A 193 10.65 16.10 11.36
N GLN A 194 10.67 16.13 12.69
CA GLN A 194 11.91 16.10 13.46
C GLN A 194 12.18 14.68 13.93
N GLU A 195 13.33 14.15 13.56
CA GLU A 195 13.74 12.84 14.06
C GLU A 195 13.96 12.90 15.57
N LYS A 196 13.34 11.99 16.30
CA LYS A 196 13.58 11.76 17.73
C LYS A 196 13.98 10.32 17.94
N ILE A 197 15.17 10.12 18.49
CA ILE A 197 15.70 8.80 18.76
C ILE A 197 15.39 8.45 20.22
N TYR A 198 14.76 7.29 20.40
CA TYR A 198 14.48 6.72 21.72
C TYR A 198 15.19 5.38 21.86
N TYR A 199 15.74 5.15 23.03
CA TYR A 199 16.47 3.94 23.36
C TYR A 199 15.67 3.11 24.34
N PRO A 200 15.35 1.84 24.04
CA PRO A 200 14.64 0.97 24.97
C PRO A 200 15.49 0.57 26.16
N THR A 201 14.85 0.39 27.29
CA THR A 201 15.46 -0.05 28.55
C THR A 201 14.86 -1.39 29.00
N ASP A 202 15.53 -2.08 29.94
CA ASP A 202 15.08 -3.40 30.45
C ASP A 202 13.79 -3.31 31.28
N ASP A 203 13.41 -2.11 31.73
CA ASP A 203 12.15 -1.81 32.42
C ASP A 203 10.99 -1.43 31.49
N HIS A 204 11.15 -1.68 30.17
CA HIS A 204 10.16 -1.39 29.12
C HIS A 204 9.85 0.10 28.93
N GLU A 205 10.77 0.97 29.28
CA GLU A 205 10.66 2.41 29.02
C GLU A 205 11.51 2.85 27.81
N LEU A 206 11.25 4.06 27.29
CA LEU A 206 11.99 4.66 26.19
C LEU A 206 12.63 5.97 26.64
N TYR A 207 13.94 6.07 26.56
CA TYR A 207 14.71 7.26 26.92
C TYR A 207 15.36 7.91 25.70
N GLN A 208 15.41 9.24 25.70
CA GLN A 208 16.05 10.02 24.62
C GLN A 208 17.55 10.24 24.83
N ASP A 209 18.09 10.02 26.03
CA ASP A 209 19.46 10.36 26.40
C ASP A 209 20.54 9.36 25.94
N GLY A 210 20.16 8.33 25.19
CA GLY A 210 21.08 7.35 24.63
C GLY A 210 21.61 6.29 25.60
N ASN A 211 21.15 6.26 26.86
CA ASN A 211 21.61 5.32 27.86
C ASN A 211 20.88 3.98 27.85
N GLY A 212 19.82 3.84 27.05
CA GLY A 212 19.09 2.58 26.88
C GLY A 212 19.91 1.54 26.12
N LYS A 213 20.12 0.38 26.71
CA LYS A 213 20.83 -0.78 26.12
C LYS A 213 20.05 -2.07 26.30
N ALA A 214 18.74 -2.01 26.25
CA ALA A 214 17.92 -3.21 26.37
C ALA A 214 18.07 -4.10 25.13
N LYS A 215 18.17 -5.38 25.38
CA LYS A 215 17.97 -6.42 24.37
C LYS A 215 16.60 -7.02 24.58
N MET A 216 15.67 -6.65 23.71
CA MET A 216 14.32 -7.20 23.76
C MET A 216 14.21 -8.36 22.75
N SER A 217 13.49 -9.40 23.12
CA SER A 217 13.17 -10.52 22.26
C SER A 217 11.73 -10.93 22.46
N PHE A 218 11.10 -11.38 21.38
CA PHE A 218 9.78 -12.00 21.42
C PHE A 218 9.80 -13.28 20.59
N THR A 219 8.89 -14.18 20.87
CA THR A 219 8.69 -15.38 20.06
C THR A 219 7.44 -15.17 19.23
N ASP A 220 7.58 -15.21 17.91
CA ASP A 220 6.45 -15.26 17.00
C ASP A 220 5.83 -16.66 17.08
N VAL A 221 4.61 -16.73 17.58
CA VAL A 221 3.89 -18.00 17.74
C VAL A 221 3.01 -18.36 16.56
N GLY A 222 2.94 -17.48 15.56
CA GLY A 222 2.11 -17.66 14.37
C GLY A 222 0.59 -17.64 14.59
N GLY A 223 -0.17 -17.42 13.54
CA GLY A 223 -1.62 -17.24 13.62
C GLY A 223 -2.40 -18.43 14.20
N THR A 224 -1.91 -19.65 14.01
CA THR A 224 -2.58 -20.87 14.55
C THR A 224 -2.53 -20.95 16.07
N GLU A 225 -1.42 -20.54 16.68
CA GLU A 225 -1.31 -20.52 18.13
C GLU A 225 -2.05 -19.34 18.75
N PHE A 226 -2.13 -18.22 18.08
CA PHE A 226 -3.01 -17.12 18.47
C PHE A 226 -4.47 -17.54 18.55
N LYS A 227 -4.97 -18.27 17.56
CA LYS A 227 -6.33 -18.84 17.60
C LYS A 227 -6.54 -19.78 18.81
N LYS A 228 -5.53 -20.54 19.19
CA LYS A 228 -5.58 -21.40 20.40
C LYS A 228 -5.57 -20.61 21.70
N SER A 229 -4.95 -19.44 21.74
CA SER A 229 -4.90 -18.58 22.92
C SER A 229 -6.21 -17.83 23.20
N GLY A 230 -7.21 -17.94 22.32
CA GLY A 230 -8.50 -17.25 22.45
C GLY A 230 -8.44 -15.75 22.16
N ILE A 231 -7.33 -15.26 21.63
CA ILE A 231 -7.21 -13.88 21.13
C ILE A 231 -7.95 -13.80 19.80
N SER A 232 -8.89 -12.88 19.68
CA SER A 232 -9.64 -12.70 18.43
C SER A 232 -8.74 -12.16 17.33
N GLU A 233 -9.06 -12.47 16.08
CA GLU A 233 -8.30 -11.99 14.92
C GLU A 233 -8.22 -10.46 14.87
N SER A 234 -9.26 -9.76 15.30
CA SER A 234 -9.28 -8.31 15.47
C SER A 234 -8.33 -7.79 16.55
N ASP A 235 -8.11 -8.54 17.61
CA ASP A 235 -7.28 -8.10 18.74
C ASP A 235 -5.79 -8.16 18.45
N TRP A 236 -5.34 -9.06 17.59
CA TRP A 236 -3.92 -9.10 17.25
C TRP A 236 -3.55 -8.13 16.13
N GLN A 237 -4.47 -7.80 15.24
CA GLN A 237 -4.26 -6.77 14.22
C GLN A 237 -3.92 -5.39 14.81
N TYR A 238 -4.42 -5.09 16.01
CA TYR A 238 -4.17 -3.81 16.69
C TYR A 238 -3.01 -3.83 17.70
N LYS A 239 -2.45 -4.98 18.02
CA LYS A 239 -1.39 -5.09 19.04
C LYS A 239 0.04 -5.01 18.51
N PHE A 240 0.23 -4.97 17.20
CA PHE A 240 1.53 -4.92 16.54
C PHE A 240 1.74 -3.68 15.65
N ILE A 241 0.93 -2.63 15.84
CA ILE A 241 1.10 -1.33 15.20
C ILE A 241 1.78 -0.37 16.18
#